data_4809973cc123af60da008da2a039381e
#
_entry.id   4809973cc123af60da008da2a039381e
#
_cell.length_a   1.000
_cell.length_b   1.000
_cell.length_c   1.000
_cell.angle_alpha   90.00
_cell.angle_beta   90.00
_cell.angle_gamma   90.00
#
_symmetry.space_group_name_H-M   'P 1'
#
loop_
_entity.id
_entity.type
_entity.pdbx_description
1 polymer ?
#
loop_
_entity_poly.entity_id
_entity_poly.type
_entity_poly.pdbx_seq_one_letter_code
_entity_poly.pdbx_strand_id
1 'polypeptide(L)'
;KDFAMSITPLMPVYPRCGFRPVRGEGCYLIGEDGRRALDFAAGIAVNALGHGHPHLTKAICEQTATLMHVSNLYGSPQGEALAQRIVDNSFADTVFFTNSGVEAIECAIKTARRYHFANGNPGRHKLITFKNAFHGRSLGAISATDQAKMRDGFEPLLPGFAYAKFNDLEGALALIDDETAGFLVETVQGEGGMTAGTPEFIQGLRKACDEHGLLLILDEIQCGY
;
A
#
# COMPACT_ATOMS: atom_id res chain seq x y z
N LYS A 1 -32.67 -11.12 19.23
CA LYS A 1 -32.26 -9.99 20.10
C LYS A 1 -31.91 -8.86 19.18
N ASP A 2 -32.79 -7.87 19.06
CA ASP A 2 -32.61 -6.66 18.29
C ASP A 2 -31.42 -5.91 18.85
N PHE A 3 -30.29 -5.97 18.14
CA PHE A 3 -29.20 -5.00 18.31
C PHE A 3 -29.69 -3.68 17.72
N ALA A 4 -30.35 -2.86 18.53
CA ALA A 4 -30.46 -1.45 18.21
C ALA A 4 -29.02 -0.92 18.14
N MET A 5 -28.49 -0.76 16.93
CA MET A 5 -27.20 -0.10 16.73
C MET A 5 -27.36 1.33 17.25
N SER A 6 -26.75 1.63 18.39
CA SER A 6 -26.67 3.01 18.86
C SER A 6 -25.87 3.81 17.81
N ILE A 7 -26.49 4.82 17.26
CA ILE A 7 -25.80 5.76 16.33
C ILE A 7 -24.72 6.44 17.16
N THR A 8 -23.46 6.21 16.81
CA THR A 8 -22.29 6.87 17.39
C THR A 8 -21.76 7.93 16.43
N PRO A 9 -21.11 9.01 16.92
CA PRO A 9 -20.49 10.00 16.04
C PRO A 9 -19.43 9.41 15.09
N LEU A 10 -18.80 8.30 15.48
CA LEU A 10 -17.90 7.54 14.62
C LEU A 10 -18.69 6.41 13.94
N MET A 11 -18.69 6.43 12.60
CA MET A 11 -19.34 5.37 11.81
C MET A 11 -18.79 3.99 12.23
N PRO A 12 -19.67 3.02 12.57
CA PRO A 12 -19.25 1.72 13.11
C PRO A 12 -18.83 0.74 12.00
N VAL A 13 -17.88 1.10 11.17
CA VAL A 13 -17.38 0.28 10.05
C VAL A 13 -16.38 -0.80 10.48
N TYR A 14 -15.85 -0.71 11.70
CA TYR A 14 -14.90 -1.69 12.24
C TYR A 14 -15.37 -2.24 13.58
N PRO A 15 -15.29 -3.57 13.83
CA PRO A 15 -15.51 -4.14 15.14
C PRO A 15 -14.34 -3.76 16.07
N ARG A 16 -14.56 -2.80 16.96
CA ARG A 16 -13.55 -2.38 17.93
C ARG A 16 -13.57 -3.27 19.16
N CYS A 17 -12.37 -3.64 19.65
CA CYS A 17 -12.27 -4.32 20.94
C CYS A 17 -12.59 -3.35 22.08
N GLY A 18 -12.91 -3.89 23.27
CA GLY A 18 -13.23 -3.08 24.45
C GLY A 18 -12.03 -2.42 25.15
N PHE A 19 -10.82 -2.54 24.60
CA PHE A 19 -9.63 -1.87 25.11
C PHE A 19 -9.50 -0.48 24.48
N ARG A 20 -9.39 0.57 25.29
CA ARG A 20 -9.31 1.97 24.85
C ARG A 20 -7.97 2.55 25.29
N PRO A 21 -6.93 2.50 24.44
CA PRO A 21 -5.63 3.05 24.78
C PRO A 21 -5.69 4.59 24.80
N VAL A 22 -5.06 5.16 25.82
CA VAL A 22 -4.91 6.63 25.98
C VAL A 22 -3.45 7.08 25.99
N ARG A 23 -2.51 6.13 26.15
CA ARG A 23 -1.07 6.37 26.10
C ARG A 23 -0.34 5.15 25.53
N GLY A 24 0.79 5.39 24.87
CA GLY A 24 1.71 4.37 24.44
C GLY A 24 3.13 4.65 24.93
N GLU A 25 3.90 3.60 25.22
CA GLU A 25 5.28 3.69 25.70
C GLU A 25 6.09 2.50 25.18
N GLY A 26 7.01 2.75 24.26
CA GLY A 26 7.74 1.69 23.56
C GLY A 26 6.76 0.71 22.87
N CYS A 27 6.82 -0.56 23.24
CA CYS A 27 5.92 -1.60 22.72
C CYS A 27 4.64 -1.81 23.55
N TYR A 28 4.30 -0.89 24.45
CA TYR A 28 3.12 -1.05 25.33
C TYR A 28 2.09 0.03 25.10
N LEU A 29 0.81 -0.35 25.23
CA LEU A 29 -0.34 0.52 25.30
C LEU A 29 -0.89 0.54 26.72
N ILE A 30 -1.31 1.71 27.19
CA ILE A 30 -1.96 1.91 28.49
C ILE A 30 -3.40 2.37 28.23
N GLY A 31 -4.36 1.59 28.73
CA GLY A 31 -5.79 1.87 28.60
C GLY A 31 -6.27 2.95 29.56
N GLU A 32 -7.45 3.52 29.29
CA GLU A 32 -8.13 4.46 30.18
C GLU A 32 -8.45 3.86 31.56
N ASP A 33 -8.55 2.54 31.64
CA ASP A 33 -8.76 1.75 32.88
C ASP A 33 -7.44 1.39 33.60
N GLY A 34 -6.31 1.91 33.13
CA GLY A 34 -4.99 1.65 33.69
C GLY A 34 -4.34 0.32 33.27
N ARG A 35 -5.05 -0.55 32.53
CA ARG A 35 -4.44 -1.78 32.03
C ARG A 35 -3.29 -1.49 31.09
N ARG A 36 -2.21 -2.25 31.24
CA ARG A 36 -1.06 -2.23 30.35
C ARG A 36 -1.10 -3.45 29.43
N ALA A 37 -1.04 -3.24 28.14
CA ALA A 37 -1.06 -4.30 27.13
C ALA A 37 0.17 -4.22 26.24
N LEU A 38 0.75 -5.36 25.90
CA LEU A 38 1.80 -5.45 24.89
C LEU A 38 1.16 -5.32 23.51
N ASP A 39 1.65 -4.37 22.71
CA ASP A 39 1.10 -4.05 21.39
C ASP A 39 1.75 -4.88 20.29
N PHE A 40 1.17 -6.03 19.98
CA PHE A 40 1.54 -6.84 18.83
C PHE A 40 0.87 -6.39 17.53
N ALA A 41 -0.10 -5.48 17.59
CA ALA A 41 -0.76 -4.96 16.40
C ALA A 41 0.07 -3.84 15.74
N ALA A 42 0.80 -3.04 16.55
CA ALA A 42 1.68 -1.96 16.11
C ALA A 42 1.09 -1.08 15.00
N GLY A 43 -0.24 -0.79 15.08
CA GLY A 43 -0.95 -0.03 14.03
C GLY A 43 -1.05 -0.79 12.68
N ILE A 44 -1.14 -2.12 12.72
CA ILE A 44 -1.03 -3.04 11.57
C ILE A 44 0.40 -3.00 10.99
N ALA A 45 1.35 -3.29 11.88
CA ALA A 45 2.79 -3.45 11.61
C ALA A 45 3.50 -2.19 11.04
N VAL A 46 3.00 -0.98 11.33
CA VAL A 46 3.59 0.28 10.85
C VAL A 46 4.32 1.09 11.92
N ASN A 47 4.10 0.80 13.21
CA ASN A 47 4.73 1.52 14.32
C ASN A 47 6.07 0.89 14.73
N ALA A 48 7.02 0.83 13.79
CA ALA A 48 8.30 0.13 13.96
C ALA A 48 9.17 0.68 15.10
N LEU A 49 9.11 1.99 15.39
CA LEU A 49 9.88 2.62 16.46
C LEU A 49 9.20 2.53 17.83
N GLY A 50 7.98 1.98 17.90
CA GLY A 50 7.17 1.97 19.10
C GLY A 50 6.55 3.33 19.42
N HIS A 51 5.79 3.37 20.52
CA HIS A 51 5.06 4.53 20.96
C HIS A 51 5.96 5.52 21.70
N GLY A 52 5.79 6.82 21.42
CA GLY A 52 6.47 7.89 22.16
C GLY A 52 7.99 7.92 21.98
N HIS A 53 8.52 7.48 20.82
CA HIS A 53 9.96 7.46 20.56
C HIS A 53 10.56 8.86 20.72
N PRO A 54 11.54 9.10 21.64
CA PRO A 54 11.95 10.45 22.03
C PRO A 54 12.49 11.29 20.86
N HIS A 55 13.33 10.70 20.02
CA HIS A 55 13.91 11.41 18.87
C HIS A 55 12.83 11.80 17.85
N LEU A 56 11.91 10.87 17.51
CA LEU A 56 10.84 11.15 16.56
C LEU A 56 9.89 12.22 17.08
N THR A 57 9.48 12.12 18.36
CA THR A 57 8.62 13.12 19.02
C THR A 57 9.27 14.50 19.00
N LYS A 58 10.55 14.60 19.35
CA LYS A 58 11.29 15.85 19.32
C LYS A 58 11.35 16.44 17.91
N ALA A 59 11.72 15.65 16.91
CA ALA A 59 11.82 16.10 15.51
C ALA A 59 10.48 16.62 14.96
N ILE A 60 9.37 15.92 15.26
CA ILE A 60 8.03 16.35 14.85
C ILE A 60 7.64 17.68 15.52
N CYS A 61 7.87 17.81 16.84
CA CYS A 61 7.56 19.04 17.56
C CYS A 61 8.36 20.25 17.04
N GLU A 62 9.64 20.07 16.79
CA GLU A 62 10.52 21.12 16.25
C GLU A 62 10.09 21.54 14.84
N GLN A 63 9.82 20.56 13.97
CA GLN A 63 9.38 20.84 12.60
C GLN A 63 8.01 21.51 12.57
N THR A 64 7.07 21.07 13.39
CA THR A 64 5.73 21.66 13.50
C THR A 64 5.79 23.12 13.94
N ALA A 65 6.70 23.46 14.86
CA ALA A 65 6.91 24.83 15.31
C ALA A 65 7.59 25.72 14.26
N THR A 66 8.22 25.16 13.25
CA THR A 66 8.96 25.89 12.22
C THR A 66 8.14 26.05 10.94
N LEU A 67 7.71 24.95 10.35
CA LEU A 67 7.00 24.94 9.06
C LEU A 67 6.26 23.62 8.87
N MET A 68 4.93 23.66 8.77
CA MET A 68 4.11 22.45 8.64
C MET A 68 3.84 22.06 7.20
N HIS A 69 3.49 23.04 6.33
CA HIS A 69 3.05 22.75 4.97
C HIS A 69 3.26 23.96 4.05
N VAL A 70 3.68 23.67 2.81
CA VAL A 70 3.90 24.71 1.79
C VAL A 70 3.32 24.36 0.42
N SER A 71 2.64 23.24 0.26
CA SER A 71 2.18 22.67 -1.02
C SER A 71 3.33 22.33 -2.02
N ASN A 72 2.96 21.79 -3.17
CA ASN A 72 3.90 21.46 -4.26
C ASN A 72 4.37 22.71 -5.05
N LEU A 73 3.97 23.91 -4.65
CA LEU A 73 4.42 25.16 -5.28
C LEU A 73 5.84 25.54 -4.87
N TYR A 74 6.32 25.02 -3.76
CA TYR A 74 7.64 25.31 -3.21
C TYR A 74 8.46 24.03 -3.04
N GLY A 75 9.78 24.15 -3.14
CA GLY A 75 10.70 23.07 -2.79
C GLY A 75 10.64 22.77 -1.27
N SER A 76 10.90 21.52 -0.93
CA SER A 76 10.97 21.07 0.46
C SER A 76 12.34 20.44 0.72
N PRO A 77 13.26 21.13 1.40
CA PRO A 77 14.59 20.60 1.67
C PRO A 77 14.55 19.23 2.39
N GLN A 78 13.60 19.03 3.31
CA GLN A 78 13.43 17.75 4.01
C GLN A 78 12.93 16.66 3.06
N GLY A 79 11.97 16.98 2.18
CA GLY A 79 11.46 16.07 1.17
C GLY A 79 12.53 15.68 0.17
N GLU A 80 13.32 16.64 -0.31
CA GLU A 80 14.44 16.42 -1.24
C GLU A 80 15.53 15.56 -0.61
N ALA A 81 15.90 15.81 0.65
CA ALA A 81 16.88 15.01 1.38
C ALA A 81 16.39 13.57 1.60
N LEU A 82 15.10 13.38 1.90
CA LEU A 82 14.52 12.05 2.03
C LEU A 82 14.49 11.32 0.68
N ALA A 83 14.09 11.99 -0.39
CA ALA A 83 14.08 11.43 -1.74
C ALA A 83 15.49 10.99 -2.16
N GLN A 84 16.51 11.82 -1.94
CA GLN A 84 17.89 11.46 -2.23
C GLN A 84 18.34 10.24 -1.43
N ARG A 85 17.99 10.17 -0.14
CA ARG A 85 18.33 9.01 0.70
C ARG A 85 17.67 7.72 0.21
N ILE A 86 16.43 7.80 -0.29
CA ILE A 86 15.74 6.64 -0.88
C ILE A 86 16.44 6.20 -2.17
N VAL A 87 16.76 7.13 -3.06
CA VAL A 87 17.48 6.86 -4.31
C VAL A 87 18.85 6.22 -4.02
N ASP A 88 19.62 6.75 -3.08
CA ASP A 88 20.95 6.24 -2.73
C ASP A 88 20.93 4.82 -2.12
N ASN A 89 19.79 4.36 -1.63
CA ASN A 89 19.64 3.07 -0.96
C ASN A 89 18.66 2.11 -1.65
N SER A 90 18.24 2.40 -2.88
CA SER A 90 17.33 1.54 -3.65
C SER A 90 17.71 1.52 -5.13
N PHE A 91 16.91 0.85 -5.93
CA PHE A 91 17.03 0.87 -7.41
C PHE A 91 16.34 2.09 -8.05
N ALA A 92 15.68 2.93 -7.27
CA ALA A 92 14.88 4.03 -7.78
C ALA A 92 15.76 5.18 -8.28
N ASP A 93 15.40 5.79 -9.41
CA ASP A 93 16.02 7.01 -9.93
C ASP A 93 15.32 8.27 -9.41
N THR A 94 14.05 8.14 -8.99
CA THR A 94 13.22 9.27 -8.53
C THR A 94 12.15 8.81 -7.57
N VAL A 95 11.61 9.75 -6.78
CA VAL A 95 10.60 9.50 -5.74
C VAL A 95 9.44 10.46 -5.90
N PHE A 96 8.22 9.96 -5.73
CA PHE A 96 7.01 10.76 -5.61
C PHE A 96 6.31 10.45 -4.30
N PHE A 97 6.09 11.47 -3.48
CA PHE A 97 5.45 11.31 -2.17
C PHE A 97 3.94 11.44 -2.25
N THR A 98 3.24 10.57 -1.53
CA THR A 98 1.79 10.59 -1.33
C THR A 98 1.45 10.56 0.16
N ASN A 99 0.18 10.80 0.53
CA ASN A 99 -0.21 10.84 1.94
C ASN A 99 -0.52 9.43 2.52
N SER A 100 -0.72 8.45 1.66
CA SER A 100 -1.12 7.10 2.09
C SER A 100 -0.72 6.04 1.07
N GLY A 101 -0.68 4.78 1.51
CA GLY A 101 -0.44 3.64 0.61
C GLY A 101 -1.49 3.54 -0.49
N VAL A 102 -2.75 3.80 -0.20
CA VAL A 102 -3.79 3.77 -1.24
C VAL A 102 -3.58 4.84 -2.31
N GLU A 103 -3.11 6.02 -1.95
CA GLU A 103 -2.73 7.05 -2.92
C GLU A 103 -1.50 6.65 -3.74
N ALA A 104 -0.54 5.94 -3.14
CA ALA A 104 0.60 5.39 -3.86
C ALA A 104 0.15 4.36 -4.91
N ILE A 105 -0.78 3.48 -4.58
CA ILE A 105 -1.37 2.52 -5.54
C ILE A 105 -2.15 3.22 -6.64
N GLU A 106 -2.97 4.22 -6.32
CA GLU A 106 -3.67 5.04 -7.35
C GLU A 106 -2.65 5.75 -8.28
N CYS A 107 -1.56 6.26 -7.70
CA CYS A 107 -0.46 6.85 -8.47
C CYS A 107 0.19 5.80 -9.38
N ALA A 108 0.48 4.61 -8.88
CA ALA A 108 1.09 3.52 -9.64
C ALA A 108 0.21 3.08 -10.83
N ILE A 109 -1.09 2.86 -10.60
CA ILE A 109 -2.06 2.52 -11.66
C ILE A 109 -2.09 3.60 -12.76
N LYS A 110 -2.19 4.87 -12.35
CA LYS A 110 -2.21 6.01 -13.27
C LYS A 110 -0.91 6.14 -14.04
N THR A 111 0.23 5.98 -13.36
CA THR A 111 1.57 6.06 -13.96
C THR A 111 1.78 4.97 -14.99
N ALA A 112 1.39 3.73 -14.69
CA ALA A 112 1.48 2.62 -15.64
C ALA A 112 0.69 2.89 -16.91
N ARG A 113 -0.56 3.33 -16.79
CA ARG A 113 -1.41 3.70 -17.94
C ARG A 113 -0.82 4.89 -18.70
N ARG A 114 -0.36 5.92 -18.00
CA ARG A 114 0.23 7.11 -18.62
C ARG A 114 1.54 6.82 -19.33
N TYR A 115 2.38 5.94 -18.76
CA TYR A 115 3.63 5.50 -19.38
C TYR A 115 3.37 4.89 -20.76
N HIS A 116 2.48 3.91 -20.85
CA HIS A 116 2.18 3.26 -22.12
C HIS A 116 1.52 4.23 -23.12
N PHE A 117 0.60 5.08 -22.67
CA PHE A 117 0.02 6.13 -23.52
C PHE A 117 1.09 7.05 -24.12
N ALA A 118 2.02 7.54 -23.28
CA ALA A 118 3.07 8.46 -23.71
C ALA A 118 4.08 7.81 -24.67
N ASN A 119 4.25 6.48 -24.59
CA ASN A 119 5.12 5.69 -25.46
C ASN A 119 4.38 5.11 -26.69
N GLY A 120 3.22 5.65 -27.05
CA GLY A 120 2.51 5.29 -28.28
C GLY A 120 1.67 3.99 -28.17
N ASN A 121 1.48 3.45 -26.98
CA ASN A 121 0.72 2.23 -26.72
C ASN A 121 -0.53 2.48 -25.86
N PRO A 122 -1.49 3.32 -26.30
CA PRO A 122 -2.65 3.71 -25.49
C PRO A 122 -3.59 2.55 -25.15
N GLY A 123 -3.53 1.44 -25.87
CA GLY A 123 -4.30 0.21 -25.57
C GLY A 123 -3.78 -0.55 -24.37
N ARG A 124 -2.53 -0.35 -23.94
CA ARG A 124 -1.93 -1.01 -22.78
C ARG A 124 -2.34 -0.31 -21.48
N HIS A 125 -3.38 -0.83 -20.82
CA HIS A 125 -3.94 -0.24 -19.61
C HIS A 125 -4.29 -1.27 -18.52
N LYS A 126 -4.21 -2.58 -18.85
CA LYS A 126 -4.55 -3.68 -17.96
C LYS A 126 -3.37 -4.07 -17.07
N LEU A 127 -3.61 -4.17 -15.77
CA LEU A 127 -2.66 -4.70 -14.80
C LEU A 127 -3.06 -6.13 -14.40
N ILE A 128 -2.09 -7.02 -14.38
CA ILE A 128 -2.26 -8.36 -13.81
C ILE A 128 -1.89 -8.26 -12.33
N THR A 129 -2.83 -8.63 -11.47
CA THR A 129 -2.70 -8.64 -10.01
C THR A 129 -2.86 -10.07 -9.48
N PHE A 130 -2.80 -10.26 -8.17
CA PHE A 130 -2.76 -11.60 -7.62
C PHE A 130 -3.88 -11.84 -6.60
N LYS A 131 -4.38 -13.08 -6.58
CA LYS A 131 -5.39 -13.50 -5.61
C LYS A 131 -4.89 -13.29 -4.20
N ASN A 132 -5.80 -12.95 -3.30
CA ASN A 132 -5.55 -12.58 -1.91
C ASN A 132 -4.69 -11.33 -1.68
N ALA A 133 -4.37 -10.56 -2.72
CA ALA A 133 -3.67 -9.30 -2.57
C ALA A 133 -4.51 -8.25 -1.82
N PHE A 134 -3.81 -7.30 -1.19
CA PHE A 134 -4.40 -6.12 -0.59
C PHE A 134 -3.65 -4.86 -1.05
N HIS A 135 -4.31 -4.03 -1.84
CA HIS A 135 -3.71 -2.81 -2.41
C HIS A 135 -4.37 -1.51 -1.90
N GLY A 136 -5.32 -1.61 -0.98
CA GLY A 136 -6.03 -0.46 -0.42
C GLY A 136 -7.54 -0.51 -0.61
N ARG A 137 -8.22 0.60 -0.29
CA ARG A 137 -9.69 0.66 -0.22
C ARG A 137 -10.34 1.72 -1.12
N SER A 138 -9.60 2.45 -1.96
CA SER A 138 -10.17 3.27 -3.02
C SER A 138 -10.79 2.39 -4.12
N LEU A 139 -11.62 2.95 -4.99
CA LEU A 139 -12.24 2.16 -6.07
C LEU A 139 -11.19 1.57 -7.02
N GLY A 140 -10.10 2.27 -7.32
CA GLY A 140 -9.00 1.72 -8.12
C GLY A 140 -8.27 0.60 -7.39
N ALA A 141 -7.94 0.79 -6.11
CA ALA A 141 -7.23 -0.21 -5.32
C ALA A 141 -8.06 -1.48 -5.07
N ILE A 142 -9.37 -1.37 -4.77
CA ILE A 142 -10.23 -2.56 -4.63
C ILE A 142 -10.46 -3.27 -5.97
N SER A 143 -10.36 -2.54 -7.09
CA SER A 143 -10.41 -3.17 -8.42
C SER A 143 -9.15 -4.00 -8.71
N ALA A 144 -8.02 -3.69 -8.07
CA ALA A 144 -6.81 -4.50 -8.14
C ALA A 144 -6.84 -5.72 -7.19
N THR A 145 -7.84 -5.84 -6.34
CA THR A 145 -7.99 -6.89 -5.31
C THR A 145 -9.04 -7.93 -5.76
N ASP A 146 -8.73 -9.22 -5.64
CA ASP A 146 -9.66 -10.34 -5.99
C ASP A 146 -10.60 -10.74 -4.84
N GLN A 147 -10.46 -10.18 -3.65
CA GLN A 147 -11.23 -10.58 -2.48
C GLN A 147 -12.67 -10.03 -2.52
N ALA A 148 -13.67 -10.90 -2.70
CA ALA A 148 -15.10 -10.52 -2.75
C ALA A 148 -15.52 -9.65 -1.56
N LYS A 149 -15.11 -10.01 -0.33
CA LYS A 149 -15.41 -9.23 0.89
C LYS A 149 -15.01 -7.75 0.84
N MET A 150 -14.10 -7.38 -0.09
CA MET A 150 -13.64 -6.01 -0.28
C MET A 150 -14.33 -5.29 -1.45
N ARG A 151 -14.95 -6.06 -2.34
CA ARG A 151 -15.53 -5.57 -3.60
C ARG A 151 -17.05 -5.52 -3.58
N ASP A 152 -17.68 -6.44 -2.85
CA ASP A 152 -19.14 -6.58 -2.83
C ASP A 152 -19.84 -5.27 -2.42
N GLY A 153 -20.76 -4.81 -3.28
CA GLY A 153 -21.52 -3.57 -3.08
C GLY A 153 -20.82 -2.29 -3.55
N PHE A 154 -19.64 -2.39 -4.20
CA PHE A 154 -18.91 -1.24 -4.75
C PHE A 154 -18.83 -1.24 -6.27
N GLU A 155 -19.56 -2.12 -6.95
CA GLU A 155 -19.65 -2.16 -8.41
C GLU A 155 -20.40 -0.92 -8.98
N PRO A 156 -20.04 -0.48 -10.19
CA PRO A 156 -19.05 -1.08 -11.09
C PRO A 156 -17.62 -0.75 -10.71
N LEU A 157 -16.75 -1.75 -10.75
CA LEU A 157 -15.32 -1.58 -10.47
C LEU A 157 -14.59 -0.93 -11.66
N LEU A 158 -13.42 -0.36 -11.40
CA LEU A 158 -12.55 0.17 -12.46
C LEU A 158 -12.10 -0.99 -13.37
N PRO A 159 -12.31 -0.93 -14.69
CA PRO A 159 -11.87 -1.96 -15.61
C PRO A 159 -10.35 -1.96 -15.83
N GLY A 160 -9.83 -3.08 -16.36
CA GLY A 160 -8.42 -3.22 -16.70
C GLY A 160 -7.61 -3.93 -15.61
N PHE A 161 -8.18 -4.96 -15.00
CA PHE A 161 -7.49 -5.86 -14.07
C PHE A 161 -7.74 -7.31 -14.42
N ALA A 162 -6.70 -8.14 -14.28
CA ALA A 162 -6.77 -9.59 -14.37
C ALA A 162 -6.10 -10.19 -13.11
N TYR A 163 -6.55 -11.36 -12.68
CA TYR A 163 -6.14 -11.93 -11.40
C TYR A 163 -5.49 -13.30 -11.58
N ALA A 164 -4.19 -13.40 -11.31
CA ALA A 164 -3.44 -14.64 -11.29
C ALA A 164 -3.40 -15.24 -9.87
N LYS A 165 -3.07 -16.52 -9.77
CA LYS A 165 -2.73 -17.12 -8.49
C LYS A 165 -1.33 -16.66 -8.07
N PHE A 166 -1.16 -16.28 -6.80
CA PHE A 166 0.15 -15.91 -6.28
C PHE A 166 1.11 -17.10 -6.26
N ASN A 167 2.37 -16.88 -6.61
CA ASN A 167 3.40 -17.91 -6.82
C ASN A 167 3.10 -18.91 -7.97
N ASP A 168 2.22 -18.57 -8.90
CA ASP A 168 1.95 -19.31 -10.12
C ASP A 168 2.41 -18.48 -11.33
N LEU A 169 3.69 -18.65 -11.69
CA LEU A 169 4.30 -17.89 -12.78
C LEU A 169 3.64 -18.22 -14.13
N GLU A 170 3.42 -19.49 -14.42
CA GLU A 170 2.82 -19.93 -15.70
C GLU A 170 1.41 -19.33 -15.87
N GLY A 171 0.59 -19.45 -14.81
CA GLY A 171 -0.75 -18.86 -14.82
C GLY A 171 -0.75 -17.35 -14.94
N ALA A 172 0.23 -16.67 -14.37
CA ALA A 172 0.37 -15.22 -14.51
C ALA A 172 0.78 -14.81 -15.94
N LEU A 173 1.72 -15.52 -16.54
CA LEU A 173 2.18 -15.26 -17.92
C LEU A 173 1.08 -15.53 -18.96
N ALA A 174 0.23 -16.52 -18.73
CA ALA A 174 -0.89 -16.85 -19.62
C ALA A 174 -1.95 -15.73 -19.70
N LEU A 175 -1.95 -14.76 -18.79
CA LEU A 175 -2.86 -13.60 -18.80
C LEU A 175 -2.33 -12.39 -19.58
N ILE A 176 -1.09 -12.47 -20.08
CA ILE A 176 -0.48 -11.40 -20.88
C ILE A 176 -1.17 -11.36 -22.26
N ASP A 177 -1.59 -10.16 -22.66
CA ASP A 177 -2.14 -9.87 -23.99
C ASP A 177 -1.76 -8.45 -24.42
N ASP A 178 -2.30 -8.00 -25.56
CA ASP A 178 -1.97 -6.70 -26.14
C ASP A 178 -2.42 -5.49 -25.27
N GLU A 179 -3.38 -5.69 -24.35
CA GLU A 179 -3.84 -4.65 -23.43
C GLU A 179 -3.00 -4.60 -22.14
N THR A 180 -2.10 -5.56 -21.92
CA THR A 180 -1.34 -5.66 -20.68
C THR A 180 -0.33 -4.53 -20.55
N ALA A 181 -0.44 -3.77 -19.46
CA ALA A 181 0.48 -2.70 -19.07
C ALA A 181 1.60 -3.20 -18.15
N GLY A 182 1.30 -4.18 -17.28
CA GLY A 182 2.26 -4.68 -16.32
C GLY A 182 1.65 -5.58 -15.25
N PHE A 183 2.49 -5.92 -14.28
CA PHE A 183 2.10 -6.63 -13.07
C PHE A 183 2.09 -5.68 -11.86
N LEU A 184 1.13 -5.85 -10.96
CA LEU A 184 1.10 -5.24 -9.64
C LEU A 184 1.10 -6.37 -8.60
N VAL A 185 2.16 -6.44 -7.79
CA VAL A 185 2.42 -7.57 -6.89
C VAL A 185 2.99 -7.11 -5.56
N GLU A 186 2.51 -7.70 -4.46
CA GLU A 186 3.18 -7.62 -3.16
C GLU A 186 4.33 -8.64 -3.13
N THR A 187 5.50 -8.25 -2.66
CA THR A 187 6.62 -9.21 -2.48
C THR A 187 6.34 -10.18 -1.33
N VAL A 188 5.58 -9.73 -0.34
CA VAL A 188 4.99 -10.55 0.73
C VAL A 188 3.54 -10.14 0.91
N GLN A 189 2.59 -11.03 0.62
CA GLN A 189 1.18 -10.79 0.88
C GLN A 189 0.89 -10.83 2.38
N GLY A 190 0.69 -9.67 3.00
CA GLY A 190 0.41 -9.55 4.43
C GLY A 190 -1.02 -9.98 4.77
N GLU A 191 -2.02 -9.33 4.21
CA GLU A 191 -3.45 -9.65 4.37
C GLU A 191 -3.81 -11.03 3.78
N GLY A 192 -3.04 -11.51 2.83
CA GLY A 192 -3.19 -12.84 2.22
C GLY A 192 -2.64 -14.00 3.04
N GLY A 193 -2.20 -13.76 4.30
CA GLY A 193 -1.74 -14.80 5.22
C GLY A 193 -0.22 -14.89 5.37
N MET A 194 0.50 -13.79 5.25
CA MET A 194 1.97 -13.70 5.36
C MET A 194 2.69 -14.64 4.41
N THR A 195 2.28 -14.60 3.15
CA THR A 195 2.82 -15.48 2.10
C THR A 195 3.87 -14.71 1.29
N ALA A 196 5.12 -15.18 1.31
CA ALA A 196 6.20 -14.61 0.50
C ALA A 196 6.13 -15.06 -0.96
N GLY A 197 6.44 -14.16 -1.88
CA GLY A 197 6.74 -14.51 -3.26
C GLY A 197 8.05 -15.30 -3.34
N THR A 198 8.05 -16.41 -4.08
CA THR A 198 9.31 -17.13 -4.28
C THR A 198 10.27 -16.34 -5.17
N PRO A 199 11.59 -16.47 -4.98
CA PRO A 199 12.56 -15.82 -5.85
C PRO A 199 12.32 -16.12 -7.34
N GLU A 200 12.00 -17.36 -7.69
CA GLU A 200 11.73 -17.80 -9.06
C GLU A 200 10.50 -17.10 -9.63
N PHE A 201 9.46 -16.91 -8.81
CA PHE A 201 8.25 -16.20 -9.21
C PHE A 201 8.52 -14.72 -9.50
N ILE A 202 9.13 -13.99 -8.55
CA ILE A 202 9.41 -12.56 -8.70
C ILE A 202 10.40 -12.29 -9.85
N GLN A 203 11.47 -13.10 -9.95
CA GLN A 203 12.43 -13.00 -11.06
C GLN A 203 11.79 -13.35 -12.41
N GLY A 204 10.89 -14.33 -12.42
CA GLY A 204 10.13 -14.70 -13.61
C GLY A 204 9.23 -13.56 -14.09
N LEU A 205 8.53 -12.86 -13.19
CA LEU A 205 7.74 -11.68 -13.53
C LEU A 205 8.63 -10.55 -14.07
N ARG A 206 9.81 -10.30 -13.46
CA ARG A 206 10.76 -9.30 -13.97
C ARG A 206 11.20 -9.63 -15.39
N LYS A 207 11.61 -10.87 -15.62
CA LYS A 207 12.02 -11.36 -16.95
C LYS A 207 10.90 -11.18 -17.98
N ALA A 208 9.68 -11.58 -17.65
CA ALA A 208 8.54 -11.41 -18.56
C ALA A 208 8.25 -9.92 -18.86
N CYS A 209 8.38 -9.04 -17.87
CA CYS A 209 8.25 -7.60 -18.12
C CYS A 209 9.30 -7.09 -19.11
N ASP A 210 10.55 -7.54 -18.99
CA ASP A 210 11.63 -7.14 -19.91
C ASP A 210 11.38 -7.65 -21.34
N GLU A 211 10.92 -8.91 -21.47
CA GLU A 211 10.66 -9.53 -22.77
C GLU A 211 9.43 -8.95 -23.51
N HIS A 212 8.39 -8.54 -22.76
CA HIS A 212 7.14 -8.04 -23.34
C HIS A 212 7.01 -6.50 -23.28
N GLY A 213 8.00 -5.79 -22.74
CA GLY A 213 7.93 -4.33 -22.57
C GLY A 213 6.84 -3.91 -21.59
N LEU A 214 6.67 -4.66 -20.50
CA LEU A 214 5.69 -4.43 -19.43
C LEU A 214 6.33 -3.77 -18.22
N LEU A 215 5.51 -3.21 -17.35
CA LEU A 215 5.95 -2.64 -16.07
C LEU A 215 5.81 -3.67 -14.94
N LEU A 216 6.79 -3.72 -14.04
CA LEU A 216 6.70 -4.44 -12.79
C LEU A 216 6.54 -3.43 -11.65
N ILE A 217 5.41 -3.50 -10.96
CA ILE A 217 5.06 -2.65 -9.84
C ILE A 217 5.08 -3.51 -8.58
N LEU A 218 6.00 -3.21 -7.67
CA LEU A 218 6.11 -3.88 -6.38
C LEU A 218 5.38 -3.05 -5.32
N ASP A 219 4.33 -3.64 -4.72
CA ASP A 219 3.67 -3.06 -3.56
C ASP A 219 4.41 -3.48 -2.30
N GLU A 220 5.25 -2.60 -1.83
CA GLU A 220 6.05 -2.77 -0.62
C GLU A 220 5.58 -1.88 0.55
N ILE A 221 4.34 -1.37 0.48
CA ILE A 221 3.77 -0.46 1.48
C ILE A 221 3.85 -1.04 2.89
N GLN A 222 3.67 -2.34 3.04
CA GLN A 222 3.72 -3.00 4.34
C GLN A 222 5.02 -3.78 4.58
N CYS A 223 5.67 -4.29 3.55
CA CYS A 223 6.82 -5.19 3.68
C CYS A 223 8.16 -4.58 3.27
N GLY A 224 8.21 -3.33 2.79
CA GLY A 224 9.41 -2.69 2.25
C GLY A 224 10.37 -2.09 3.28
N TYR A 225 9.96 -1.94 4.54
CA TYR A 225 10.75 -1.35 5.62
C TYR A 225 10.66 -2.16 6.91
#